data_e778d825ccbf93bb3e448febc5a4bf7a
#
_entry.id   e778d825ccbf93bb3e448febc5a4bf7a
#
_cell.length_a   1.000
_cell.length_b   1.000
_cell.length_c   1.000
_cell.angle_alpha   90.00
_cell.angle_beta   90.00
_cell.angle_gamma   90.00
#
_symmetry.space_group_name_H-M   'P 1'
#
loop_
_entity.id
_entity.type
_entity.pdbx_description
1 polymer ?
#
loop_
_entity_poly.entity_id
_entity_poly.type
_entity_poly.pdbx_seq_one_letter_code
_entity_poly.pdbx_strand_id
1 'polypeptide(L)'
;FKYGDRTYNQVKEGMKASKTKNQFFQQYVGTFLKEYEGVKALQLPKQYKFPKQPNLMQLYVAYKTKQLPQFANFSEPGSGKTLSAVLASRIINSKVTLVLCPNSIVEQWGNNIKEIFPDSEFVFGNDIFSVKYDKSKYQYLILNYDKLNQAESLARINKLKKLKIDFIILDEVQSAKGVANISSKISRRTNLMKLL
;
A
#
# COMPACT_ATOMS: atom_id res chain seq x y z
N PHE A 1 -17.52 9.90 6.10
CA PHE A 1 -16.81 11.20 6.19
C PHE A 1 -17.43 12.25 7.12
N LYS A 2 -18.49 11.95 7.90
CA LYS A 2 -19.22 12.95 8.68
C LYS A 2 -18.35 13.94 9.49
N TYR A 3 -17.31 13.42 10.16
CA TYR A 3 -16.39 14.27 10.93
C TYR A 3 -15.38 14.99 10.04
N GLY A 4 -14.91 14.36 8.97
CA GLY A 4 -14.00 14.95 8.01
C GLY A 4 -14.65 16.13 7.27
N ASP A 5 -15.90 15.99 6.85
CA ASP A 5 -16.66 17.07 6.20
C ASP A 5 -16.86 18.29 7.13
N ARG A 6 -17.14 18.04 8.40
CA ARG A 6 -17.24 19.11 9.41
C ARG A 6 -15.92 19.88 9.53
N THR A 7 -14.81 19.17 9.70
CA THR A 7 -13.48 19.78 9.82
C THR A 7 -13.10 20.53 8.55
N TYR A 8 -13.35 19.94 7.37
CA TYR A 8 -13.10 20.55 6.08
C TYR A 8 -13.86 21.88 5.95
N ASN A 9 -15.16 21.91 6.27
CA ASN A 9 -15.97 23.11 6.18
C ASN A 9 -15.50 24.20 7.15
N GLN A 10 -15.17 23.82 8.40
CA GLN A 10 -14.62 24.77 9.39
C GLN A 10 -13.30 25.38 8.92
N VAL A 11 -12.40 24.57 8.37
CA VAL A 11 -11.11 25.04 7.83
C VAL A 11 -11.33 25.96 6.63
N LYS A 12 -12.24 25.63 5.73
CA LYS A 12 -12.56 26.43 4.53
C LYS A 12 -13.18 27.78 4.90
N GLU A 13 -14.08 27.79 5.87
CA GLU A 13 -14.67 29.04 6.40
C GLU A 13 -13.64 29.87 7.14
N GLY A 14 -12.81 29.25 7.99
CA GLY A 14 -11.71 29.91 8.68
C GLY A 14 -10.69 30.56 7.73
N MET A 15 -10.39 29.92 6.60
CA MET A 15 -9.55 30.50 5.57
C MET A 15 -10.15 31.75 4.94
N LYS A 16 -11.46 31.74 4.64
CA LYS A 16 -12.16 32.90 4.07
C LYS A 16 -12.22 34.09 5.05
N ALA A 17 -12.38 33.78 6.34
CA ALA A 17 -12.47 34.78 7.40
C ALA A 17 -11.09 35.32 7.83
N SER A 18 -10.01 34.57 7.58
CA SER A 18 -8.66 34.91 8.02
C SER A 18 -8.10 36.06 7.17
N LYS A 19 -7.81 37.20 7.84
CA LYS A 19 -7.05 38.33 7.26
C LYS A 19 -5.53 38.06 7.22
N THR A 20 -5.10 36.87 7.66
CA THR A 20 -3.67 36.54 7.80
C THR A 20 -3.07 36.30 6.43
N LYS A 21 -2.15 37.15 6.00
CA LYS A 21 -1.32 36.97 4.79
C LYS A 21 -0.13 35.99 5.01
N ASN A 22 -0.19 35.12 6.02
CA ASN A 22 0.87 34.19 6.28
C ASN A 22 0.89 33.11 5.18
N GLN A 23 1.85 33.23 4.26
CA GLN A 23 2.03 32.30 3.12
C GLN A 23 2.14 30.83 3.58
N PHE A 24 2.80 30.59 4.69
CA PHE A 24 2.95 29.26 5.27
C PHE A 24 1.59 28.66 5.64
N PHE A 25 0.76 29.39 6.36
CA PHE A 25 -0.59 28.96 6.71
C PHE A 25 -1.44 28.68 5.46
N GLN A 26 -1.42 29.61 4.49
CA GLN A 26 -2.17 29.46 3.24
C GLN A 26 -1.71 28.23 2.44
N GLN A 27 -0.41 27.95 2.39
CA GLN A 27 0.14 26.78 1.72
C GLN A 27 -0.33 25.48 2.38
N TYR A 28 -0.25 25.34 3.70
CA TYR A 28 -0.65 24.12 4.40
C TYR A 28 -2.14 23.87 4.32
N VAL A 29 -2.94 24.90 4.56
CA VAL A 29 -4.40 24.78 4.51
C VAL A 29 -4.87 24.54 3.09
N GLY A 30 -4.30 25.20 2.10
CA GLY A 30 -4.61 24.97 0.69
C GLY A 30 -4.27 23.55 0.25
N THR A 31 -3.13 23.01 0.70
CA THR A 31 -2.75 21.62 0.44
C THR A 31 -3.75 20.65 1.08
N PHE A 32 -4.10 20.84 2.34
CA PHE A 32 -5.10 20.03 3.03
C PHE A 32 -6.44 20.02 2.30
N LEU A 33 -6.97 21.19 1.93
CA LEU A 33 -8.24 21.29 1.23
C LEU A 33 -8.21 20.57 -0.12
N LYS A 34 -7.15 20.76 -0.90
CA LYS A 34 -6.95 20.11 -2.19
C LYS A 34 -6.88 18.59 -2.06
N GLU A 35 -6.12 18.09 -1.10
CA GLU A 35 -5.99 16.64 -0.85
C GLU A 35 -7.31 16.05 -0.38
N TYR A 36 -8.03 16.73 0.49
CA TYR A 36 -9.34 16.28 0.97
C TYR A 36 -10.37 16.18 -0.17
N GLU A 37 -10.44 17.17 -1.04
CA GLU A 37 -11.30 17.15 -2.23
C GLU A 37 -10.90 16.00 -3.17
N GLY A 38 -9.59 15.79 -3.38
CA GLY A 38 -9.09 14.70 -4.17
C GLY A 38 -9.47 13.31 -3.62
N VAL A 39 -9.40 13.13 -2.29
CA VAL A 39 -9.83 11.90 -1.63
C VAL A 39 -11.33 11.69 -1.78
N LYS A 40 -12.15 12.72 -1.62
CA LYS A 40 -13.61 12.63 -1.81
C LYS A 40 -14.02 12.30 -3.24
N ALA A 41 -13.22 12.72 -4.21
CA ALA A 41 -13.46 12.43 -5.61
C ALA A 41 -13.07 10.99 -6.02
N LEU A 42 -12.38 10.24 -5.15
CA LEU A 42 -12.03 8.84 -5.42
C LEU A 42 -13.29 7.98 -5.52
N GLN A 43 -13.41 7.30 -6.64
CA GLN A 43 -14.43 6.29 -6.82
C GLN A 43 -13.88 4.92 -6.40
N LEU A 44 -14.65 4.22 -5.57
CA LEU A 44 -14.31 2.84 -5.22
C LEU A 44 -14.45 1.94 -6.46
N PRO A 45 -13.52 0.98 -6.66
CA PRO A 45 -13.68 -0.03 -7.68
C PRO A 45 -15.02 -0.78 -7.52
N LYS A 46 -15.71 -1.03 -8.63
CA LYS A 46 -17.04 -1.70 -8.64
C LYS A 46 -17.02 -3.07 -7.94
N GLN A 47 -15.86 -3.72 -7.95
CA GLN A 47 -15.66 -5.05 -7.34
C GLN A 47 -15.40 -5.02 -5.84
N TYR A 48 -15.33 -3.82 -5.23
CA TYR A 48 -15.21 -3.69 -3.77
C TYR A 48 -16.42 -4.28 -3.06
N LYS A 49 -16.21 -5.28 -2.21
CA LYS A 49 -17.28 -6.04 -1.52
C LYS A 49 -17.11 -6.07 0.00
N PHE A 50 -16.06 -5.47 0.53
CA PHE A 50 -15.87 -5.42 1.98
C PHE A 50 -17.08 -4.75 2.66
N PRO A 51 -17.61 -5.30 3.76
CA PRO A 51 -18.86 -4.81 4.38
C PRO A 51 -18.79 -3.35 4.87
N LYS A 52 -17.59 -2.90 5.25
CA LYS A 52 -17.38 -1.55 5.76
C LYS A 52 -16.83 -0.64 4.66
N GLN A 53 -17.38 0.56 4.58
CA GLN A 53 -16.81 1.59 3.72
C GLN A 53 -15.42 2.00 4.22
N PRO A 54 -14.46 2.24 3.32
CA PRO A 54 -13.14 2.73 3.71
C PRO A 54 -13.26 4.07 4.44
N ASN A 55 -12.49 4.23 5.50
CA ASN A 55 -12.39 5.49 6.21
C ASN A 55 -11.50 6.50 5.44
N LEU A 56 -11.49 7.75 5.92
CA LEU A 56 -10.73 8.84 5.29
C LEU A 56 -9.25 8.50 5.13
N MET A 57 -8.62 7.92 6.15
CA MET A 57 -7.19 7.55 6.12
C MET A 57 -6.92 6.48 5.07
N GLN A 58 -7.75 5.46 4.96
CA GLN A 58 -7.60 4.38 3.99
C GLN A 58 -7.73 4.90 2.55
N LEU A 59 -8.68 5.80 2.31
CA LEU A 59 -8.82 6.48 1.01
C LEU A 59 -7.66 7.44 0.73
N TYR A 60 -7.15 8.12 1.75
CA TYR A 60 -5.99 8.99 1.61
C TYR A 60 -4.74 8.22 1.18
N VAL A 61 -4.48 7.04 1.75
CA VAL A 61 -3.39 6.16 1.30
C VAL A 61 -3.54 5.83 -0.18
N ALA A 62 -4.73 5.42 -0.62
CA ALA A 62 -4.99 5.09 -2.01
C ALA A 62 -4.84 6.31 -2.95
N TYR A 63 -5.29 7.49 -2.50
CA TYR A 63 -5.12 8.74 -3.21
C TYR A 63 -3.64 9.11 -3.38
N LYS A 64 -2.85 9.02 -2.32
CA LYS A 64 -1.41 9.32 -2.36
C LYS A 64 -0.64 8.32 -3.22
N THR A 65 -0.98 7.03 -3.16
CA THR A 65 -0.37 5.99 -4.01
C THR A 65 -0.61 6.25 -5.50
N LYS A 66 -1.75 6.85 -5.86
CA LYS A 66 -2.01 7.26 -7.25
C LYS A 66 -1.13 8.41 -7.71
N GLN A 67 -0.66 9.25 -6.79
CA GLN A 67 0.11 10.46 -7.11
C GLN A 67 1.62 10.30 -6.97
N LEU A 68 2.04 9.39 -6.11
CA LEU A 68 3.44 9.23 -5.73
C LEU A 68 3.94 7.83 -6.13
N PRO A 69 5.16 7.71 -6.63
CA PRO A 69 5.76 6.41 -6.96
C PRO A 69 5.98 5.54 -5.73
N GLN A 70 6.11 6.15 -4.55
CA GLN A 70 6.30 5.47 -3.27
C GLN A 70 5.52 6.22 -2.18
N PHE A 71 4.87 5.47 -1.31
CA PHE A 71 4.16 6.04 -0.17
C PHE A 71 4.27 5.12 1.05
N ALA A 72 4.61 5.70 2.21
CA ALA A 72 4.69 4.98 3.48
C ALA A 72 3.46 5.28 4.35
N ASN A 73 2.81 4.22 4.83
CA ASN A 73 1.66 4.30 5.73
C ASN A 73 2.10 3.97 7.17
N PHE A 74 2.27 4.99 7.98
CA PHE A 74 2.66 4.90 9.40
C PHE A 74 1.47 4.96 10.37
N SER A 75 0.26 4.65 9.89
CA SER A 75 -0.91 4.62 10.77
C SER A 75 -0.79 3.54 11.87
N GLU A 76 -1.52 3.73 12.96
CA GLU A 76 -1.48 2.85 14.12
C GLU A 76 -1.85 1.39 13.81
N PRO A 77 -1.39 0.41 14.61
CA PRO A 77 -1.90 -0.95 14.57
C PRO A 77 -3.43 -0.98 14.66
N GLY A 78 -4.08 -1.88 13.93
CA GLY A 78 -5.54 -1.98 13.92
C GLY A 78 -6.27 -0.95 13.05
N SER A 79 -5.60 0.04 12.46
CA SER A 79 -6.23 1.06 11.59
C SER A 79 -6.71 0.53 10.23
N GLY A 80 -6.45 -0.74 9.92
CA GLY A 80 -6.82 -1.36 8.65
C GLY A 80 -5.83 -1.07 7.51
N LYS A 81 -4.53 -1.09 7.79
CA LYS A 81 -3.46 -0.90 6.80
C LYS A 81 -3.56 -1.87 5.62
N THR A 82 -3.92 -3.13 5.88
CA THR A 82 -4.15 -4.14 4.83
C THR A 82 -5.22 -3.69 3.83
N LEU A 83 -6.38 -3.22 4.33
CA LEU A 83 -7.44 -2.66 3.48
C LEU A 83 -6.93 -1.47 2.67
N SER A 84 -6.17 -0.56 3.29
CA SER A 84 -5.58 0.59 2.60
C SER A 84 -4.69 0.17 1.42
N ALA A 85 -3.82 -0.82 1.63
CA ALA A 85 -2.86 -1.29 0.63
C ALA A 85 -3.54 -2.04 -0.51
N VAL A 86 -4.51 -2.93 -0.20
CA VAL A 86 -5.30 -3.65 -1.21
C VAL A 86 -6.16 -2.68 -2.02
N LEU A 87 -6.79 -1.70 -1.37
CA LEU A 87 -7.56 -0.66 -2.05
C LEU A 87 -6.67 0.18 -2.97
N ALA A 88 -5.48 0.57 -2.50
CA ALA A 88 -4.52 1.33 -3.29
C ALA A 88 -4.13 0.59 -4.58
N SER A 89 -3.80 -0.71 -4.50
CA SER A 89 -3.45 -1.52 -5.68
C SER A 89 -4.56 -1.55 -6.73
N ARG A 90 -5.82 -1.59 -6.30
CA ARG A 90 -6.99 -1.61 -7.19
C ARG A 90 -7.29 -0.23 -7.78
N ILE A 91 -7.10 0.85 -7.02
CA ILE A 91 -7.30 2.23 -7.51
C ILE A 91 -6.28 2.61 -8.58
N ILE A 92 -5.02 2.14 -8.47
CA ILE A 92 -4.02 2.31 -9.53
C ILE A 92 -4.15 1.27 -10.65
N ASN A 93 -5.11 0.35 -10.55
CA ASN A 93 -5.37 -0.72 -11.51
C ASN A 93 -4.19 -1.69 -11.70
N SER A 94 -3.43 -1.96 -10.64
CA SER A 94 -2.34 -2.95 -10.66
C SER A 94 -2.88 -4.34 -10.97
N LYS A 95 -2.35 -4.97 -12.00
CA LYS A 95 -2.74 -6.33 -12.40
C LYS A 95 -1.93 -7.40 -11.69
N VAL A 96 -0.67 -7.11 -11.40
CA VAL A 96 0.19 -8.00 -10.62
C VAL A 96 0.77 -7.23 -9.44
N THR A 97 0.30 -7.55 -8.25
CA THR A 97 0.76 -6.96 -7.00
C THR A 97 1.61 -7.96 -6.22
N LEU A 98 2.84 -7.60 -5.91
CA LEU A 98 3.69 -8.38 -4.98
C LEU A 98 3.46 -7.88 -3.56
N VAL A 99 3.13 -8.79 -2.65
CA VAL A 99 3.04 -8.53 -1.21
C VAL A 99 4.20 -9.21 -0.51
N LEU A 100 5.03 -8.43 0.17
CA LEU A 100 6.08 -8.93 1.06
C LEU A 100 5.65 -8.71 2.51
N CYS A 101 5.58 -9.77 3.29
CA CYS A 101 5.07 -9.75 4.66
C CYS A 101 5.80 -10.76 5.56
N PRO A 102 5.64 -10.68 6.90
CA PRO A 102 6.05 -11.75 7.80
C PRO A 102 5.37 -13.08 7.50
N ASN A 103 6.06 -14.19 7.80
CA ASN A 103 5.55 -15.54 7.50
C ASN A 103 4.19 -15.83 8.19
N SER A 104 4.01 -15.34 9.41
CA SER A 104 2.81 -15.57 10.23
C SER A 104 1.50 -15.02 9.65
N ILE A 105 1.57 -14.10 8.69
CA ILE A 105 0.39 -13.41 8.14
C ILE A 105 0.18 -13.63 6.64
N VAL A 106 0.94 -14.52 6.01
CA VAL A 106 0.84 -14.83 4.56
C VAL A 106 -0.57 -15.26 4.17
N GLU A 107 -1.15 -16.24 4.89
CA GLU A 107 -2.50 -16.72 4.63
C GLU A 107 -3.56 -15.66 4.91
N GLN A 108 -3.38 -14.90 5.99
CA GLN A 108 -4.28 -13.81 6.33
C GLN A 108 -4.34 -12.75 5.22
N TRP A 109 -3.23 -12.44 4.58
CA TRP A 109 -3.20 -11.55 3.41
C TRP A 109 -4.08 -12.07 2.28
N GLY A 110 -3.98 -13.36 1.94
CA GLY A 110 -4.82 -13.99 0.91
C GLY A 110 -6.31 -13.89 1.24
N ASN A 111 -6.68 -14.22 2.47
CA ASN A 111 -8.07 -14.15 2.95
C ASN A 111 -8.61 -12.71 2.90
N ASN A 112 -7.84 -11.74 3.39
CA ASN A 112 -8.24 -10.33 3.36
C ASN A 112 -8.42 -9.81 1.92
N ILE A 113 -7.53 -10.20 0.99
CA ILE A 113 -7.66 -9.83 -0.42
C ILE A 113 -8.98 -10.34 -0.99
N LYS A 114 -9.33 -11.61 -0.74
CA LYS A 114 -10.59 -12.22 -1.19
C LYS A 114 -11.81 -11.60 -0.55
N GLU A 115 -11.75 -11.24 0.72
CA GLU A 115 -12.84 -10.55 1.40
C GLU A 115 -13.11 -9.15 0.82
N ILE A 116 -12.04 -8.41 0.50
CA ILE A 116 -12.16 -7.05 -0.03
C ILE A 116 -12.56 -7.05 -1.51
N PHE A 117 -11.90 -7.91 -2.30
CA PHE A 117 -12.11 -8.05 -3.74
C PHE A 117 -12.18 -9.53 -4.14
N PRO A 118 -13.36 -10.15 -4.13
CA PRO A 118 -13.53 -11.58 -4.45
C PRO A 118 -13.05 -12.00 -5.84
N ASP A 119 -12.99 -11.05 -6.77
CA ASP A 119 -12.49 -11.25 -8.14
C ASP A 119 -10.95 -11.36 -8.25
N SER A 120 -10.23 -11.16 -7.14
CA SER A 120 -8.78 -11.28 -7.11
C SER A 120 -8.33 -12.75 -7.08
N GLU A 121 -7.19 -13.03 -7.69
CA GLU A 121 -6.46 -14.29 -7.50
C GLU A 121 -5.24 -14.03 -6.61
N PHE A 122 -4.88 -15.00 -5.78
CA PHE A 122 -3.65 -14.94 -5.03
C PHE A 122 -2.92 -16.27 -5.01
N VAL A 123 -1.62 -16.19 -4.96
CA VAL A 123 -0.72 -17.34 -4.76
C VAL A 123 0.36 -16.95 -3.77
N PHE A 124 0.88 -17.93 -3.04
CA PHE A 124 1.92 -17.71 -2.04
C PHE A 124 3.02 -18.76 -2.08
N GLY A 125 4.13 -18.47 -1.43
CA GLY A 125 5.27 -19.38 -1.35
C GLY A 125 6.02 -19.53 -2.67
N ASN A 126 6.36 -20.75 -3.04
CA ASN A 126 7.12 -21.03 -4.26
C ASN A 126 6.25 -20.99 -5.52
N ASP A 127 4.93 -21.12 -5.39
CA ASP A 127 4.01 -21.16 -6.53
C ASP A 127 3.95 -19.83 -7.29
N ILE A 128 4.34 -18.73 -6.62
CA ILE A 128 4.44 -17.40 -7.27
C ILE A 128 5.36 -17.41 -8.51
N PHE A 129 6.36 -18.30 -8.55
CA PHE A 129 7.30 -18.38 -9.66
C PHE A 129 6.77 -19.15 -10.89
N SER A 130 5.60 -19.75 -10.75
CA SER A 130 4.93 -20.52 -11.81
C SER A 130 3.70 -19.79 -12.35
N VAL A 131 3.37 -18.60 -11.81
CA VAL A 131 2.20 -17.83 -12.22
C VAL A 131 2.34 -17.36 -13.66
N LYS A 132 1.30 -17.60 -14.45
CA LYS A 132 1.16 -16.98 -15.78
C LYS A 132 0.51 -15.62 -15.63
N TYR A 133 1.13 -14.63 -16.26
CA TYR A 133 0.57 -13.29 -16.31
C TYR A 133 -0.70 -13.22 -17.13
N ASP A 134 -1.77 -12.74 -16.53
CA ASP A 134 -3.06 -12.54 -17.18
C ASP A 134 -3.56 -11.10 -16.93
N LYS A 135 -3.56 -10.28 -17.98
CA LYS A 135 -4.00 -8.88 -17.90
C LYS A 135 -5.48 -8.70 -17.54
N SER A 136 -6.29 -9.73 -17.74
CA SER A 136 -7.72 -9.67 -17.41
C SER A 136 -7.98 -9.80 -15.92
N LYS A 137 -7.02 -10.31 -15.17
CA LYS A 137 -7.14 -10.65 -13.75
C LYS A 137 -6.35 -9.71 -12.84
N TYR A 138 -6.73 -9.68 -11.58
CA TYR A 138 -5.97 -9.04 -10.51
C TYR A 138 -5.27 -10.13 -9.70
N GLN A 139 -3.97 -10.22 -9.85
CA GLN A 139 -3.15 -11.30 -9.29
C GLN A 139 -2.28 -10.75 -8.15
N TYR A 140 -2.33 -11.39 -6.99
CA TYR A 140 -1.52 -11.07 -5.83
C TYR A 140 -0.52 -12.17 -5.56
N LEU A 141 0.75 -11.83 -5.56
CA LEU A 141 1.87 -12.71 -5.28
C LEU A 141 2.33 -12.44 -3.85
N ILE A 142 2.08 -13.38 -2.93
CA ILE A 142 2.36 -13.18 -1.50
C ILE A 142 3.60 -13.98 -1.11
N LEU A 143 4.64 -13.28 -0.68
CA LEU A 143 5.92 -13.86 -0.31
C LEU A 143 6.37 -13.37 1.07
N ASN A 144 6.86 -14.27 1.90
CA ASN A 144 7.46 -13.87 3.17
C ASN A 144 8.91 -13.41 2.99
N TYR A 145 9.35 -12.52 3.88
CA TYR A 145 10.71 -11.98 3.85
C TYR A 145 11.81 -13.04 3.98
N ASP A 146 11.53 -14.17 4.65
CA ASP A 146 12.52 -15.21 4.88
C ASP A 146 12.93 -15.91 3.60
N LYS A 147 12.03 -15.97 2.61
CA LYS A 147 12.36 -16.50 1.28
C LYS A 147 13.43 -15.69 0.55
N LEU A 148 13.59 -14.42 0.90
CA LEU A 148 14.65 -13.55 0.36
C LEU A 148 15.99 -13.70 1.09
N ASN A 149 16.04 -14.47 2.19
CA ASN A 149 17.27 -14.72 2.96
C ASN A 149 17.91 -16.11 2.69
N GLN A 150 17.23 -16.97 1.98
CA GLN A 150 17.68 -18.33 1.71
C GLN A 150 18.79 -18.36 0.64
N ALA A 151 19.49 -19.47 0.53
CA ALA A 151 20.63 -19.65 -0.39
C ALA A 151 20.29 -19.29 -1.85
N GLU A 152 19.06 -19.55 -2.28
CA GLU A 152 18.56 -19.27 -3.64
C GLU A 152 17.97 -17.87 -3.83
N SER A 153 18.17 -16.97 -2.89
CA SER A 153 17.53 -15.64 -2.89
C SER A 153 17.76 -14.82 -4.17
N LEU A 154 18.98 -14.86 -4.72
CA LEU A 154 19.29 -14.16 -5.98
C LEU A 154 18.54 -14.76 -7.17
N ALA A 155 18.46 -16.10 -7.25
CA ALA A 155 17.68 -16.76 -8.30
C ALA A 155 16.20 -16.41 -8.19
N ARG A 156 15.63 -16.35 -6.97
CA ARG A 156 14.26 -15.93 -6.73
C ARG A 156 14.01 -14.48 -7.13
N ILE A 157 14.89 -13.55 -6.77
CA ILE A 157 14.78 -12.14 -7.21
C ILE A 157 14.82 -12.03 -8.73
N ASN A 158 15.73 -12.76 -9.39
CA ASN A 158 15.79 -12.77 -10.84
C ASN A 158 14.50 -13.34 -11.47
N LYS A 159 13.86 -14.31 -10.84
CA LYS A 159 12.53 -14.77 -11.25
C LYS A 159 11.47 -13.70 -11.02
N LEU A 160 11.44 -13.04 -9.85
CA LEU A 160 10.50 -11.96 -9.57
C LEU A 160 10.62 -10.81 -10.58
N LYS A 161 11.83 -10.43 -10.96
CA LYS A 161 12.05 -9.38 -11.98
C LYS A 161 11.50 -9.74 -13.36
N LYS A 162 11.35 -11.03 -13.67
CA LYS A 162 10.73 -11.48 -14.92
C LYS A 162 9.20 -11.44 -14.86
N LEU A 163 8.61 -11.39 -13.66
CA LEU A 163 7.19 -11.18 -13.49
C LEU A 163 6.88 -9.71 -13.73
N LYS A 164 5.80 -9.43 -14.42
CA LYS A 164 5.35 -8.05 -14.71
C LYS A 164 4.67 -7.46 -13.48
N ILE A 165 5.43 -7.22 -12.41
CA ILE A 165 4.91 -6.64 -11.18
C ILE A 165 4.67 -5.15 -11.39
N ASP A 166 3.42 -4.72 -11.16
CA ASP A 166 2.99 -3.33 -11.30
C ASP A 166 3.05 -2.57 -9.97
N PHE A 167 2.92 -3.30 -8.85
CA PHE A 167 2.86 -2.70 -7.53
C PHE A 167 3.47 -3.62 -6.47
N ILE A 168 4.16 -3.03 -5.50
CA ILE A 168 4.78 -3.77 -4.40
C ILE A 168 4.25 -3.22 -3.07
N ILE A 169 3.74 -4.11 -2.24
CA ILE A 169 3.33 -3.84 -0.86
C ILE A 169 4.36 -4.44 0.08
N LEU A 170 4.91 -3.61 0.95
CA LEU A 170 5.84 -4.02 2.00
C LEU A 170 5.13 -3.88 3.35
N ASP A 171 4.68 -4.99 3.91
CA ASP A 171 4.03 -5.00 5.23
C ASP A 171 5.04 -5.33 6.32
N GLU A 172 4.94 -4.64 7.46
CA GLU A 172 5.89 -4.77 8.58
C GLU A 172 7.36 -4.63 8.10
N VAL A 173 7.63 -3.53 7.38
CA VAL A 173 8.93 -3.28 6.72
C VAL A 173 10.13 -3.35 7.65
N GLN A 174 9.94 -3.14 8.96
CA GLN A 174 10.96 -3.37 9.97
C GLN A 174 11.48 -4.82 9.98
N SER A 175 10.66 -5.79 9.59
CA SER A 175 11.08 -7.19 9.42
C SER A 175 12.06 -7.38 8.26
N ALA A 176 12.10 -6.44 7.32
CA ALA A 176 13.09 -6.42 6.23
C ALA A 176 14.43 -5.79 6.66
N LYS A 177 14.41 -4.95 7.70
CA LYS A 177 15.63 -4.37 8.27
C LYS A 177 16.36 -5.46 9.01
N GLY A 178 17.54 -5.86 8.52
CA GLY A 178 18.46 -6.64 9.33
C GLY A 178 18.83 -5.85 10.58
N VAL A 179 18.98 -6.53 11.69
CA VAL A 179 19.61 -5.95 12.85
C VAL A 179 21.00 -5.51 12.39
N ALA A 180 21.18 -4.21 12.21
CA ALA A 180 22.49 -3.63 12.02
C ALA A 180 23.22 -3.82 13.33
N ASN A 181 23.82 -4.98 13.52
CA ASN A 181 24.90 -5.09 14.49
C ASN A 181 25.92 -4.02 14.10
N ILE A 182 26.39 -3.30 15.10
CA ILE A 182 27.29 -2.16 15.06
C ILE A 182 28.56 -2.37 14.18
N SER A 183 28.76 -3.54 13.63
CA SER A 183 29.77 -3.90 12.65
C SER A 183 29.15 -4.07 11.23
N SER A 184 28.94 -2.95 10.58
CA SER A 184 29.00 -2.72 9.10
C SER A 184 28.39 -3.71 8.10
N LYS A 185 27.56 -4.67 8.43
CA LYS A 185 26.91 -5.53 7.43
C LYS A 185 25.42 -5.25 7.36
N ILE A 186 25.02 -4.41 6.40
CA ILE A 186 23.63 -4.32 5.95
C ILE A 186 23.14 -5.75 5.71
N SER A 187 21.98 -6.12 6.27
CA SER A 187 21.49 -7.49 6.14
C SER A 187 21.30 -7.86 4.69
N ARG A 188 21.54 -9.12 4.37
CA ARG A 188 21.30 -9.66 3.03
C ARG A 188 19.87 -9.40 2.55
N ARG A 189 18.89 -9.49 3.44
CA ARG A 189 17.47 -9.18 3.19
C ARG A 189 17.27 -7.75 2.70
N THR A 190 17.86 -6.77 3.38
CA THR A 190 17.76 -5.35 3.00
C THR A 190 18.43 -5.08 1.66
N ASN A 191 19.60 -5.68 1.39
CA ASN A 191 20.28 -5.54 0.11
C ASN A 191 19.46 -6.13 -1.04
N LEU A 192 18.84 -7.29 -0.83
CA LEU A 192 18.04 -7.95 -1.85
C LEU A 192 16.76 -7.18 -2.14
N MET A 193 16.13 -6.55 -1.12
CA MET A 193 14.96 -5.68 -1.31
C MET A 193 15.24 -4.45 -2.17
N LYS A 194 16.48 -3.94 -2.17
CA LYS A 194 16.88 -2.81 -3.05
C LYS A 194 17.00 -3.21 -4.52
N LEU A 195 17.03 -4.51 -4.82
CA LEU A 195 17.15 -5.02 -6.18
C LEU A 195 15.77 -5.30 -6.83
N LEU A 196 14.68 -5.29 -6.06
CA LEU A 196 13.29 -5.35 -6.54
C LEU A 196 12.80 -3.97 -6.93
#